data_ad96b515cd6f06b4d11aec6d722e009c
#
_entry.id   ad96b515cd6f06b4d11aec6d722e009c
#
_cell.length_a   1.000
_cell.length_b   1.000
_cell.length_c   1.000
_cell.angle_alpha   90.00
_cell.angle_beta   90.00
_cell.angle_gamma   90.00
#
_symmetry.space_group_name_H-M   'P 1'
#
loop_
_entity.id
_entity.type
_entity.pdbx_description
1 polymer ?
#
loop_
_entity_poly.entity_id
_entity_poly.type
_entity_poly.pdbx_seq_one_letter_code
_entity_poly.pdbx_strand_id
1 'polypeptide(L)'
;AKVDGYHGAGVVTVLGNGHKISGLNAPLFAGGFAGNSGIIVKDLTLDGVKINDATSNLGIGAFVCDVDSMPTIELDNCHLTNSEIISTGGARVGGLIGWTSGYNNPNDGPVDTYIKITKCSVEECKLEAKGSVGGIIGHAGCNPATFHTITDCAVKNCVINSTDDGGWRVGVVVGTANVGEL
;
A
#
# COMPACT_ATOMS: atom_id res chain seq x y z
N ALA A 1 0.51 -11.68 -13.37
CA ALA A 1 1.81 -11.11 -13.70
C ALA A 1 2.24 -10.22 -12.53
N LYS A 2 3.45 -10.39 -12.07
CA LYS A 2 4.06 -9.59 -10.99
C LYS A 2 5.00 -8.58 -11.65
N VAL A 3 4.88 -7.31 -11.34
CA VAL A 3 5.90 -6.33 -11.71
C VAL A 3 6.93 -6.33 -10.59
N ASP A 4 8.02 -7.05 -10.77
CA ASP A 4 9.16 -7.00 -9.85
C ASP A 4 9.86 -5.65 -9.96
N GLY A 5 10.29 -5.14 -8.83
CA GLY A 5 10.83 -3.83 -8.54
C GLY A 5 11.40 -3.04 -9.72
N TYR A 6 10.84 -1.89 -9.98
CA TYR A 6 11.39 -0.91 -10.90
C TYR A 6 12.51 -0.14 -10.22
N HIS A 7 13.76 -0.37 -10.63
CA HIS A 7 14.94 0.32 -10.10
C HIS A 7 15.40 1.49 -10.99
N GLY A 8 14.54 1.96 -11.89
CA GLY A 8 14.84 3.09 -12.76
C GLY A 8 14.41 4.44 -12.19
N ALA A 9 15.08 5.51 -12.57
CA ALA A 9 14.58 6.85 -12.35
C ALA A 9 13.40 7.13 -13.29
N GLY A 10 12.26 7.56 -12.74
CA GLY A 10 11.10 7.94 -13.53
C GLY A 10 9.78 7.53 -12.89
N VAL A 11 8.69 8.02 -13.45
CA VAL A 11 7.32 7.72 -13.00
C VAL A 11 6.70 6.67 -13.92
N VAL A 12 6.27 5.56 -13.34
CA VAL A 12 5.47 4.56 -14.04
C VAL A 12 4.00 4.94 -13.92
N THR A 13 3.33 5.09 -15.06
CA THR A 13 1.90 5.39 -15.12
C THR A 13 1.13 4.20 -15.70
N VAL A 14 0.15 3.71 -14.96
CA VAL A 14 -0.79 2.68 -15.39
C VAL A 14 -2.18 3.32 -15.54
N LEU A 15 -2.69 3.33 -16.75
CA LEU A 15 -4.06 3.76 -17.07
C LEU A 15 -4.92 2.52 -17.25
N GLY A 16 -5.73 2.21 -16.26
CA GLY A 16 -6.62 1.04 -16.27
C GLY A 16 -7.82 1.24 -17.20
N ASN A 17 -8.21 2.50 -17.49
CA ASN A 17 -9.35 2.83 -18.35
C ASN A 17 -10.64 2.09 -17.97
N GLY A 18 -10.88 1.90 -16.68
CA GLY A 18 -12.00 1.14 -16.16
C GLY A 18 -11.89 -0.39 -16.30
N HIS A 19 -10.74 -0.90 -16.74
CA HIS A 19 -10.52 -2.34 -16.84
C HIS A 19 -10.29 -2.98 -15.46
N LYS A 20 -10.45 -4.30 -15.45
CA LYS A 20 -10.26 -5.16 -14.28
C LYS A 20 -9.13 -6.16 -14.52
N ILE A 21 -8.26 -6.32 -13.52
CA ILE A 21 -7.29 -7.42 -13.44
C ILE A 21 -7.78 -8.37 -12.35
N SER A 22 -7.93 -9.66 -12.65
CA SER A 22 -8.45 -10.63 -11.69
C SER A 22 -7.46 -11.73 -11.35
N GLY A 23 -7.58 -12.24 -10.11
CA GLY A 23 -6.87 -13.43 -9.66
C GLY A 23 -5.37 -13.27 -9.49
N LEU A 24 -4.88 -12.09 -9.17
CA LEU A 24 -3.48 -11.91 -8.80
C LEU A 24 -3.18 -12.66 -7.49
N ASN A 25 -2.02 -13.27 -7.42
CA ASN A 25 -1.48 -13.90 -6.20
C ASN A 25 -0.26 -13.16 -5.63
N ALA A 26 -0.01 -11.98 -6.11
CA ALA A 26 1.02 -11.05 -5.66
C ALA A 26 0.52 -9.61 -5.87
N PRO A 27 1.11 -8.64 -5.19
CA PRO A 27 0.85 -7.22 -5.44
C PRO A 27 1.11 -6.83 -6.89
N LEU A 28 0.41 -5.82 -7.37
CA LEU A 28 0.66 -5.27 -8.71
C LEU A 28 2.09 -4.73 -8.80
N PHE A 29 2.52 -4.02 -7.76
CA PHE A 29 3.89 -3.51 -7.61
C PHE A 29 4.49 -4.04 -6.30
N ALA A 30 5.49 -4.90 -6.42
CA ALA A 30 6.07 -5.66 -5.30
C ALA A 30 7.33 -5.00 -4.72
N GLY A 31 7.31 -3.73 -4.43
CA GLY A 31 8.38 -3.05 -3.69
C GLY A 31 9.76 -2.94 -4.37
N GLY A 32 10.72 -2.34 -3.69
CA GLY A 32 12.08 -2.20 -4.19
C GLY A 32 12.27 -1.02 -5.15
N PHE A 33 11.48 0.02 -5.02
CA PHE A 33 11.62 1.24 -5.80
C PHE A 33 12.66 2.16 -5.12
N ALA A 34 13.71 2.49 -5.81
CA ALA A 34 14.76 3.39 -5.32
C ALA A 34 14.52 4.83 -5.80
N GLY A 35 15.04 5.79 -5.06
CA GLY A 35 14.81 7.23 -5.18
C GLY A 35 14.58 7.80 -6.58
N ASN A 36 13.87 8.87 -6.73
CA ASN A 36 13.42 9.51 -7.98
C ASN A 36 12.43 8.72 -8.85
N SER A 37 11.89 7.60 -8.37
CA SER A 37 10.83 6.85 -9.04
C SER A 37 9.45 7.21 -8.49
N GLY A 38 8.39 6.91 -9.23
CA GLY A 38 7.01 7.13 -8.78
C GLY A 38 6.06 6.14 -9.44
N ILE A 39 4.91 5.95 -8.81
CA ILE A 39 3.82 5.11 -9.33
C ILE A 39 2.56 5.94 -9.41
N ILE A 40 1.94 5.96 -10.57
CA ILE A 40 0.62 6.54 -10.79
C ILE A 40 -0.27 5.46 -11.38
N VAL A 41 -1.35 5.11 -10.69
CA VAL A 41 -2.36 4.18 -11.20
C VAL A 41 -3.71 4.87 -11.22
N LYS A 42 -4.40 4.79 -12.36
CA LYS A 42 -5.71 5.41 -12.54
C LYS A 42 -6.71 4.44 -13.16
N ASP A 43 -7.96 4.54 -12.69
CA ASP A 43 -9.12 3.85 -13.28
C ASP A 43 -8.91 2.33 -13.40
N LEU A 44 -8.42 1.67 -12.35
CA LEU A 44 -8.11 0.25 -12.35
C LEU A 44 -8.81 -0.49 -11.19
N THR A 45 -9.43 -1.61 -11.50
CA THR A 45 -9.95 -2.54 -10.49
C THR A 45 -9.07 -3.77 -10.39
N LEU A 46 -8.68 -4.15 -9.17
CA LEU A 46 -8.12 -5.46 -8.86
C LEU A 46 -9.21 -6.30 -8.18
N ASP A 47 -9.46 -7.50 -8.68
CA ASP A 47 -10.56 -8.34 -8.22
C ASP A 47 -10.11 -9.77 -7.92
N GLY A 48 -10.54 -10.34 -6.81
CA GLY A 48 -10.17 -11.69 -6.43
C GLY A 48 -8.67 -11.88 -6.21
N VAL A 49 -7.98 -10.86 -5.73
CA VAL A 49 -6.56 -10.94 -5.35
C VAL A 49 -6.42 -11.88 -4.15
N LYS A 50 -5.48 -12.82 -4.22
CA LYS A 50 -5.19 -13.75 -3.12
C LYS A 50 -3.71 -13.76 -2.80
N ILE A 51 -3.32 -12.99 -1.80
CA ILE A 51 -1.94 -12.92 -1.32
C ILE A 51 -1.86 -13.61 0.05
N ASN A 52 -1.00 -14.61 0.14
CA ASN A 52 -0.68 -15.26 1.40
C ASN A 52 0.85 -15.26 1.56
N ASP A 53 1.36 -14.46 2.47
CA ASP A 53 2.79 -14.28 2.69
C ASP A 53 3.16 -14.63 4.13
N ALA A 54 4.07 -15.58 4.27
CA ALA A 54 4.58 -16.03 5.58
C ALA A 54 5.97 -15.45 5.91
N THR A 55 6.59 -14.73 5.00
CA THR A 55 8.01 -14.39 5.07
C THR A 55 8.30 -12.90 5.20
N SER A 56 7.43 -12.06 4.66
CA SER A 56 7.63 -10.61 4.68
C SER A 56 7.43 -10.02 6.08
N ASN A 57 8.29 -9.09 6.43
CA ASN A 57 8.18 -8.21 7.58
C ASN A 57 7.97 -6.74 7.18
N LEU A 58 7.85 -6.47 5.87
CA LEU A 58 7.62 -5.16 5.28
C LEU A 58 6.11 -4.89 5.10
N GLY A 59 5.74 -4.13 4.10
CA GLY A 59 4.34 -3.87 3.77
C GLY A 59 3.80 -4.82 2.69
N ILE A 60 2.51 -5.12 2.73
CA ILE A 60 1.79 -5.86 1.69
C ILE A 60 0.49 -5.13 1.39
N GLY A 61 0.34 -4.65 0.16
CA GLY A 61 -0.90 -4.09 -0.37
C GLY A 61 -1.19 -4.67 -1.74
N ALA A 62 -2.45 -4.63 -2.19
CA ALA A 62 -2.80 -5.18 -3.49
C ALA A 62 -2.17 -4.41 -4.66
N PHE A 63 -2.13 -3.09 -4.58
CA PHE A 63 -1.50 -2.25 -5.60
C PHE A 63 0.00 -2.08 -5.33
N VAL A 64 0.39 -1.71 -4.12
CA VAL A 64 1.79 -1.43 -3.78
C VAL A 64 2.15 -2.08 -2.45
N CYS A 65 3.23 -2.82 -2.41
CA CYS A 65 3.73 -3.43 -1.18
C CYS A 65 4.29 -2.40 -0.22
N ASP A 66 5.43 -1.89 -0.60
CA ASP A 66 6.29 -1.06 0.23
C ASP A 66 6.75 0.15 -0.57
N VAL A 67 6.60 1.30 0.02
CA VAL A 67 7.01 2.58 -0.54
C VAL A 67 8.14 3.11 0.31
N ASP A 68 9.34 2.84 -0.13
CA ASP A 68 10.54 3.42 0.46
C ASP A 68 11.18 4.38 -0.53
N SER A 69 11.35 5.64 -0.14
CA SER A 69 12.06 6.66 -0.93
C SER A 69 11.42 7.05 -2.27
N MET A 70 10.13 6.87 -2.47
CA MET A 70 9.49 7.26 -3.71
C MET A 70 8.87 8.66 -3.59
N PRO A 71 9.25 9.61 -4.45
CA PRO A 71 8.72 10.96 -4.37
C PRO A 71 7.21 11.05 -4.63
N THR A 72 6.62 10.11 -5.38
CA THR A 72 5.19 10.19 -5.71
C THR A 72 4.54 8.83 -5.81
N ILE A 73 3.41 8.67 -5.11
CA ILE A 73 2.45 7.59 -5.34
C ILE A 73 1.07 8.22 -5.50
N GLU A 74 0.43 7.95 -6.61
CA GLU A 74 -0.95 8.36 -6.87
C GLU A 74 -1.79 7.14 -7.24
N LEU A 75 -2.86 6.91 -6.48
CA LEU A 75 -3.93 6.00 -6.82
C LEU A 75 -5.20 6.84 -6.99
N ASP A 76 -5.76 6.90 -8.18
CA ASP A 76 -6.97 7.64 -8.49
C ASP A 76 -8.00 6.72 -9.13
N ASN A 77 -9.19 6.66 -8.53
CA ASN A 77 -10.29 5.79 -8.96
C ASN A 77 -9.84 4.32 -9.09
N CYS A 78 -9.14 3.82 -8.07
CA CYS A 78 -8.64 2.45 -8.00
C CYS A 78 -9.44 1.65 -6.98
N HIS A 79 -9.80 0.42 -7.33
CA HIS A 79 -10.67 -0.41 -6.51
C HIS A 79 -10.07 -1.79 -6.27
N LEU A 80 -10.20 -2.28 -5.02
CA LEU A 80 -9.92 -3.65 -4.65
C LEU A 80 -11.22 -4.32 -4.25
N THR A 81 -11.55 -5.45 -4.88
CA THR A 81 -12.80 -6.16 -4.63
C THR A 81 -12.59 -7.66 -4.43
N ASN A 82 -13.44 -8.30 -3.60
CA ASN A 82 -13.49 -9.76 -3.43
C ASN A 82 -12.12 -10.41 -3.17
N SER A 83 -11.29 -9.78 -2.35
CA SER A 83 -9.87 -10.11 -2.23
C SER A 83 -9.48 -10.54 -0.82
N GLU A 84 -8.39 -11.31 -0.75
CA GLU A 84 -7.82 -11.78 0.50
C GLU A 84 -6.32 -11.48 0.54
N ILE A 85 -5.88 -10.73 1.55
CA ILE A 85 -4.47 -10.43 1.79
C ILE A 85 -4.15 -10.85 3.22
N ILE A 86 -3.36 -11.91 3.36
CA ILE A 86 -2.97 -12.47 4.65
C ILE A 86 -1.45 -12.48 4.78
N SER A 87 -0.94 -11.98 5.89
CA SER A 87 0.48 -12.12 6.26
C SER A 87 0.64 -12.76 7.62
N THR A 88 1.33 -13.88 7.66
CA THR A 88 1.74 -14.55 8.92
C THR A 88 3.19 -14.22 9.29
N GLY A 89 3.92 -13.52 8.45
CA GLY A 89 5.33 -13.16 8.63
C GLY A 89 5.58 -11.89 9.46
N GLY A 90 4.54 -11.14 9.85
CA GLY A 90 4.69 -9.89 10.61
C GLY A 90 4.63 -8.63 9.76
N ALA A 91 4.28 -8.74 8.49
CA ALA A 91 4.11 -7.58 7.60
C ALA A 91 2.95 -6.67 8.04
N ARG A 92 2.96 -5.45 7.55
CA ARG A 92 1.84 -4.51 7.66
C ARG A 92 0.98 -4.67 6.42
N VAL A 93 -0.30 -4.95 6.62
CA VAL A 93 -1.23 -5.19 5.51
C VAL A 93 -2.14 -4.00 5.29
N GLY A 94 -2.20 -3.51 4.07
CA GLY A 94 -3.19 -2.55 3.60
C GLY A 94 -3.94 -3.07 2.39
N GLY A 95 -5.19 -2.70 2.24
CA GLY A 95 -5.94 -3.10 1.06
C GLY A 95 -5.29 -2.60 -0.23
N LEU A 96 -4.87 -1.35 -0.27
CA LEU A 96 -4.22 -0.75 -1.45
C LEU A 96 -2.70 -0.69 -1.30
N ILE A 97 -2.19 -0.15 -0.19
CA ILE A 97 -0.76 0.03 0.06
C ILE A 97 -0.39 -0.60 1.41
N GLY A 98 0.65 -1.42 1.44
CA GLY A 98 1.10 -2.08 2.65
C GLY A 98 1.78 -1.15 3.64
N TRP A 99 2.85 -0.52 3.22
CA TRP A 99 3.64 0.37 4.04
C TRP A 99 4.16 1.57 3.23
N THR A 100 4.10 2.74 3.83
CA THR A 100 4.73 3.93 3.29
C THR A 100 5.77 4.42 4.29
N SER A 101 6.98 4.64 3.85
CA SER A 101 8.01 5.33 4.63
C SER A 101 8.72 6.35 3.76
N GLY A 102 9.00 7.51 4.30
CA GLY A 102 9.97 8.41 3.70
C GLY A 102 11.38 7.92 4.02
N TYR A 103 12.24 7.95 3.07
CA TYR A 103 13.65 7.58 3.24
C TYR A 103 14.51 8.81 3.46
N ASN A 104 15.39 8.70 4.42
CA ASN A 104 16.43 9.68 4.60
C ASN A 104 17.70 9.12 3.92
N ASN A 105 17.91 9.49 2.66
CA ASN A 105 19.13 9.10 1.97
C ASN A 105 20.31 9.80 2.64
N PRO A 106 21.25 9.09 3.26
CA PRO A 106 22.37 9.70 3.95
C PRO A 106 23.28 10.54 3.04
N ASN A 107 23.17 10.37 1.72
CA ASN A 107 23.97 11.10 0.74
C ASN A 107 23.24 12.29 0.09
N ASP A 108 21.90 12.22 -0.04
CA ASP A 108 21.11 13.18 -0.79
C ASP A 108 20.10 13.97 0.08
N GLY A 109 20.04 13.64 1.39
CA GLY A 109 19.08 14.26 2.31
C GLY A 109 17.65 13.67 2.22
N PRO A 110 16.67 14.26 2.94
CA PRO A 110 15.30 13.80 2.93
C PRO A 110 14.65 14.06 1.57
N VAL A 111 14.01 13.04 1.01
CA VAL A 111 13.21 13.16 -0.20
C VAL A 111 11.75 13.30 0.20
N ASP A 112 11.10 14.37 -0.20
CA ASP A 112 9.66 14.57 -0.01
C ASP A 112 8.88 13.46 -0.75
N THR A 113 8.07 12.74 0.00
CA THR A 113 7.24 11.65 -0.53
C THR A 113 5.76 12.06 -0.45
N TYR A 114 5.10 12.09 -1.57
CA TYR A 114 3.68 12.45 -1.68
C TYR A 114 2.85 11.21 -2.01
N ILE A 115 2.01 10.81 -1.08
CA ILE A 115 1.07 9.70 -1.22
C ILE A 115 -0.33 10.28 -1.40
N LYS A 116 -0.90 10.12 -2.59
CA LYS A 116 -2.23 10.61 -2.91
C LYS A 116 -3.14 9.46 -3.31
N ILE A 117 -4.22 9.27 -2.57
CA ILE A 117 -5.22 8.23 -2.81
C ILE A 117 -6.58 8.91 -2.90
N THR A 118 -7.19 8.88 -4.08
CA THR A 118 -8.42 9.63 -4.37
C THR A 118 -9.45 8.73 -5.02
N LYS A 119 -10.71 8.79 -4.58
CA LYS A 119 -11.86 8.03 -5.14
C LYS A 119 -11.63 6.52 -5.17
N CYS A 120 -10.85 6.00 -4.25
CA CYS A 120 -10.51 4.58 -4.19
C CYS A 120 -11.43 3.82 -3.25
N SER A 121 -11.59 2.52 -3.47
CA SER A 121 -12.34 1.68 -2.56
C SER A 121 -11.69 0.31 -2.32
N VAL A 122 -12.00 -0.25 -1.14
CA VAL A 122 -11.72 -1.63 -0.76
C VAL A 122 -13.03 -2.25 -0.29
N GLU A 123 -13.51 -3.25 -1.01
CA GLU A 123 -14.85 -3.82 -0.80
C GLU A 123 -14.82 -5.35 -0.81
N GLU A 124 -15.60 -5.98 0.09
CA GLU A 124 -15.72 -7.45 0.20
C GLU A 124 -14.35 -8.14 0.38
N CYS A 125 -13.46 -7.54 1.18
CA CYS A 125 -12.09 -8.02 1.34
C CYS A 125 -11.81 -8.57 2.75
N LYS A 126 -10.88 -9.54 2.83
CA LYS A 126 -10.28 -9.99 4.07
C LYS A 126 -8.82 -9.55 4.13
N LEU A 127 -8.49 -8.74 5.13
CA LEU A 127 -7.15 -8.22 5.38
C LEU A 127 -6.69 -8.68 6.76
N GLU A 128 -5.60 -9.44 6.82
CA GLU A 128 -5.13 -10.02 8.07
C GLU A 128 -3.60 -10.02 8.15
N ALA A 129 -3.04 -9.64 9.29
CA ALA A 129 -1.61 -9.71 9.55
C ALA A 129 -1.29 -9.92 11.02
N LYS A 130 -0.05 -10.30 11.33
CA LYS A 130 0.51 -10.16 12.68
C LYS A 130 0.89 -8.71 13.01
N GLY A 131 1.17 -7.88 11.99
CA GLY A 131 1.48 -6.46 12.14
C GLY A 131 0.24 -5.56 12.08
N SER A 132 0.45 -4.30 11.73
CA SER A 132 -0.63 -3.33 11.54
C SER A 132 -1.49 -3.68 10.33
N VAL A 133 -2.81 -3.49 10.44
CA VAL A 133 -3.73 -3.74 9.34
C VAL A 133 -4.62 -2.54 9.11
N GLY A 134 -4.64 -2.03 7.89
CA GLY A 134 -5.51 -0.92 7.48
C GLY A 134 -6.32 -1.26 6.23
N GLY A 135 -7.53 -0.73 6.15
CA GLY A 135 -8.37 -0.93 4.98
C GLY A 135 -7.76 -0.35 3.70
N ILE A 136 -7.10 0.78 3.78
CA ILE A 136 -6.41 1.45 2.66
C ILE A 136 -4.89 1.28 2.78
N ILE A 137 -4.28 1.76 3.87
CA ILE A 137 -2.85 1.71 4.14
C ILE A 137 -2.59 0.92 5.42
N GLY A 138 -1.72 -0.10 5.37
CA GLY A 138 -1.34 -0.88 6.55
C GLY A 138 -0.57 -0.06 7.57
N HIS A 139 0.45 0.65 7.13
CA HIS A 139 1.25 1.54 7.95
C HIS A 139 1.66 2.79 7.18
N ALA A 140 1.21 3.94 7.65
CA ALA A 140 1.66 5.23 7.18
C ALA A 140 2.82 5.72 8.05
N GLY A 141 4.03 5.51 7.56
CA GLY A 141 5.25 6.03 8.21
C GLY A 141 5.42 7.51 7.89
N CYS A 142 5.91 8.26 8.86
CA CYS A 142 6.29 9.66 8.70
C CYS A 142 7.78 9.76 9.00
N ASN A 143 8.63 9.54 8.03
CA ASN A 143 9.93 10.18 8.02
C ASN A 143 9.75 11.62 7.54
N PRO A 144 10.64 12.56 7.89
CA PRO A 144 10.32 13.98 8.02
C PRO A 144 9.68 14.67 6.81
N ALA A 145 9.46 13.95 5.73
CA ALA A 145 8.92 14.52 4.51
C ALA A 145 7.92 13.60 3.78
N THR A 146 7.10 12.84 4.52
CA THR A 146 6.05 11.99 3.90
C THR A 146 4.67 12.61 4.12
N PHE A 147 4.00 12.96 3.03
CA PHE A 147 2.69 13.60 3.02
C PHE A 147 1.63 12.64 2.49
N HIS A 148 0.62 12.36 3.29
CA HIS A 148 -0.50 11.50 2.91
C HIS A 148 -1.76 12.32 2.67
N THR A 149 -2.40 12.11 1.53
CA THR A 149 -3.71 12.66 1.20
C THR A 149 -4.64 11.52 0.80
N ILE A 150 -5.69 11.27 1.57
CA ILE A 150 -6.71 10.25 1.31
C ILE A 150 -8.05 10.96 1.24
N THR A 151 -8.67 11.02 0.06
CA THR A 151 -9.92 11.72 -0.16
C THR A 151 -10.91 10.89 -0.97
N ASP A 152 -12.20 11.02 -0.65
CA ASP A 152 -13.30 10.35 -1.36
C ASP A 152 -13.14 8.82 -1.44
N CYS A 153 -12.53 8.22 -0.40
CA CYS A 153 -12.25 6.78 -0.36
C CYS A 153 -13.26 6.05 0.53
N ALA A 154 -13.47 4.77 0.24
CA ALA A 154 -14.38 3.92 0.98
C ALA A 154 -13.78 2.56 1.33
N VAL A 155 -14.12 2.04 2.51
CA VAL A 155 -13.87 0.66 2.91
C VAL A 155 -15.21 0.06 3.32
N LYS A 156 -15.65 -1.02 2.65
CA LYS A 156 -16.99 -1.59 2.82
C LYS A 156 -16.93 -3.11 2.92
N ASN A 157 -17.74 -3.66 3.82
CA ASN A 157 -17.92 -5.10 3.97
C ASN A 157 -16.62 -5.89 4.08
N CYS A 158 -15.62 -5.34 4.75
CA CYS A 158 -14.30 -5.93 4.90
C CYS A 158 -14.12 -6.54 6.30
N VAL A 159 -13.38 -7.64 6.37
CA VAL A 159 -12.81 -8.16 7.61
C VAL A 159 -11.37 -7.65 7.71
N ILE A 160 -11.09 -6.86 8.73
CA ILE A 160 -9.77 -6.26 8.98
C ILE A 160 -9.31 -6.73 10.35
N ASN A 161 -8.27 -7.55 10.41
CA ASN A 161 -7.86 -8.24 11.63
C ASN A 161 -6.34 -8.26 11.81
N SER A 162 -5.88 -7.99 13.04
CA SER A 162 -4.52 -8.29 13.48
C SER A 162 -4.53 -9.51 14.37
N THR A 163 -3.66 -10.47 14.10
CA THR A 163 -3.56 -11.75 14.83
C THR A 163 -2.47 -11.75 15.88
N ASP A 164 -1.79 -10.64 16.11
CA ASP A 164 -0.75 -10.52 17.14
C ASP A 164 -1.31 -9.94 18.44
N ASP A 165 -0.97 -10.58 19.58
CA ASP A 165 -1.29 -10.11 20.93
C ASP A 165 -0.41 -8.91 21.35
N GLY A 166 0.58 -8.53 20.56
CA GLY A 166 1.61 -7.54 20.88
C GLY A 166 1.21 -6.05 20.73
N GLY A 167 -0.08 -5.74 20.53
CA GLY A 167 -0.55 -4.34 20.49
C GLY A 167 -0.47 -3.66 19.15
N TRP A 168 -0.36 -4.40 18.06
CA TRP A 168 -0.45 -3.86 16.71
C TRP A 168 -1.84 -3.32 16.42
N ARG A 169 -1.91 -2.31 15.57
CA ARG A 169 -3.10 -1.48 15.39
C ARG A 169 -3.90 -1.88 14.16
N VAL A 170 -5.21 -1.87 14.34
CA VAL A 170 -6.18 -2.07 13.25
C VAL A 170 -6.93 -0.78 13.02
N GLY A 171 -7.03 -0.36 11.77
CA GLY A 171 -7.79 0.83 11.38
C GLY A 171 -8.58 0.60 10.11
N VAL A 172 -9.77 1.18 10.04
CA VAL A 172 -10.60 1.05 8.82
C VAL A 172 -9.91 1.67 7.61
N VAL A 173 -9.21 2.78 7.79
CA VAL A 173 -8.49 3.45 6.69
C VAL A 173 -6.99 3.18 6.81
N VAL A 174 -6.38 3.53 7.92
CA VAL A 174 -4.94 3.37 8.18
C VAL A 174 -4.75 2.54 9.44
N GLY A 175 -3.95 1.47 9.37
CA GLY A 175 -3.67 0.61 10.52
C GLY A 175 -2.82 1.32 11.57
N THR A 176 -1.70 1.87 11.18
CA THR A 176 -0.83 2.70 12.02
C THR A 176 -0.40 3.94 11.26
N ALA A 177 -0.45 5.08 11.91
CA ALA A 177 0.18 6.30 11.43
C ALA A 177 1.21 6.78 12.48
N ASN A 178 2.45 6.91 12.07
CA ASN A 178 3.46 7.58 12.87
C ASN A 178 3.43 9.07 12.50
N VAL A 179 3.15 9.93 13.46
CA VAL A 179 3.35 11.37 13.30
C VAL A 179 4.82 11.65 13.61
N GLY A 180 5.55 12.19 12.64
CA GLY A 180 6.89 12.70 12.88
C GLY A 180 6.85 13.80 13.97
N GLU A 181 7.91 13.91 14.75
CA GLU A 181 8.06 15.06 15.63
C GLU A 181 8.07 16.33 14.76
N LEU A 182 7.23 17.29 15.15
CA LEU A 182 7.15 18.63 14.56
C LEU A 182 8.39 19.45 14.92
#